data_dec195df3e2f8c41ebeca23d052e76c5
#
_entry.id   dec195df3e2f8c41ebeca23d052e76c5
#
_cell.length_a   1.000
_cell.length_b   1.000
_cell.length_c   1.000
_cell.angle_alpha   90.00
_cell.angle_beta   90.00
_cell.angle_gamma   90.00
#
_symmetry.space_group_name_H-M   'P 1'
#
loop_
_entity.id
_entity.type
_entity.pdbx_description
1 polymer ?
#
loop_
_entity_poly.entity_id
_entity_poly.type
_entity_poly.pdbx_seq_one_letter_code
_entity_poly.pdbx_strand_id
1 'polypeptide(L)'
;MDNKEKLENRERIKNAKWRQRFHIEPPDGWLNDPNGLSFYKGEYHVYFQYSPIAPDGHTPRGWGHYHGSDLMHMTYDRAVMMPDIPEDSHGVYSGSAIENDGVLHIFYTGNVKMIGDYDYVKAGRGANVIHVTTTDGSKMSEKQVLLRNSDYPDFCSCHVRDPKVWKEGDIWKMVLGARTLDDEGCVLVYESDDLVNWKYTGKVYKEGYGYMWECPDYFEIDGKGFLSTCPQGMPHYETKWQNLNESGYFPVQGKLEDSVLGDFTEWDMGFDFYAPQTFLDPQGRRILIGWLGMDNKVYGNATTELGWQHCLTIPRVVTVAPNGKLRQQPIAEFDELKSNARRQSSGQTAEYPLPFELDGEPADSFSISFDGKLELSFDKEKQLFSMRFTDEKYGCGRTVRNAEIDSVRNIRVIADMSSIEVYINDGETVMSTRIYPDNDSVKLKVNGFEAQVWDI
;
A
#
# COMPACT_ATOMS: atom_id res chain seq x y z
N MET A 1 30.61 -0.97 -0.20
CA MET A 1 30.33 -2.37 0.24
C MET A 1 30.58 -3.28 -0.94
N ASP A 2 31.44 -4.27 -0.80
CA ASP A 2 31.67 -5.25 -1.87
C ASP A 2 30.51 -6.28 -1.94
N ASN A 3 30.50 -7.14 -2.96
CA ASN A 3 29.42 -8.12 -3.12
C ASN A 3 29.34 -9.15 -1.97
N LYS A 4 30.47 -9.48 -1.34
CA LYS A 4 30.50 -10.41 -0.22
C LYS A 4 29.90 -9.77 1.03
N GLU A 5 30.28 -8.53 1.33
CA GLU A 5 29.71 -7.75 2.44
C GLU A 5 28.20 -7.55 2.28
N LYS A 6 27.73 -7.31 1.05
CA LYS A 6 26.27 -7.20 0.76
C LYS A 6 25.53 -8.51 1.06
N LEU A 7 26.09 -9.64 0.65
CA LEU A 7 25.48 -10.95 0.90
C LEU A 7 25.46 -11.30 2.39
N GLU A 8 26.57 -11.06 3.10
CA GLU A 8 26.65 -11.27 4.56
C GLU A 8 25.66 -10.38 5.32
N ASN A 9 25.51 -9.12 4.90
CA ASN A 9 24.52 -8.21 5.48
C ASN A 9 23.09 -8.69 5.26
N ARG A 10 22.74 -9.13 4.05
CA ARG A 10 21.42 -9.67 3.73
C ARG A 10 21.09 -10.93 4.52
N GLU A 11 22.05 -11.83 4.70
CA GLU A 11 21.86 -13.04 5.50
C GLU A 11 21.64 -12.70 6.98
N ARG A 12 22.34 -11.70 7.51
CA ARG A 12 22.11 -11.16 8.87
C ARG A 12 20.71 -10.56 8.99
N ILE A 13 20.27 -9.77 8.01
CA ILE A 13 18.93 -9.15 7.99
C ILE A 13 17.85 -10.21 7.90
N LYS A 14 18.00 -11.22 7.06
CA LYS A 14 17.04 -12.32 6.89
C LYS A 14 16.75 -13.05 8.19
N ASN A 15 17.72 -13.16 9.07
CA ASN A 15 17.61 -13.85 10.36
C ASN A 15 17.43 -12.88 11.54
N ALA A 16 17.18 -11.61 11.28
CA ALA A 16 17.06 -10.60 12.33
C ALA A 16 15.70 -10.70 13.04
N LYS A 17 15.68 -10.21 14.30
CA LYS A 17 14.45 -10.00 15.04
C LYS A 17 13.49 -9.11 14.25
N TRP A 18 12.19 -9.37 14.35
CA TRP A 18 11.10 -8.66 13.68
C TRP A 18 11.01 -8.84 12.16
N ARG A 19 11.83 -9.72 11.57
CA ARG A 19 11.68 -10.08 10.16
C ARG A 19 10.36 -10.82 9.94
N GLN A 20 9.53 -10.30 9.06
CA GLN A 20 8.21 -10.86 8.76
C GLN A 20 8.30 -12.27 8.16
N ARG A 21 7.29 -13.09 8.39
CA ARG A 21 7.24 -14.48 7.92
C ARG A 21 6.51 -14.64 6.59
N PHE A 22 5.50 -13.82 6.35
CA PHE A 22 4.67 -13.91 5.15
C PHE A 22 4.42 -12.56 4.43
N HIS A 23 4.80 -11.43 5.03
CA HIS A 23 4.78 -10.15 4.32
C HIS A 23 6.01 -9.97 3.44
N ILE A 24 5.85 -9.30 2.30
CA ILE A 24 6.97 -8.88 1.46
C ILE A 24 7.72 -7.74 2.15
N GLU A 25 9.01 -7.94 2.39
CA GLU A 25 9.95 -6.95 2.93
C GLU A 25 11.15 -6.77 1.99
N PRO A 26 11.83 -5.61 1.99
CA PRO A 26 13.05 -5.48 1.20
C PRO A 26 14.14 -6.40 1.75
N PRO A 27 15.04 -6.92 0.92
CA PRO A 27 16.16 -7.76 1.40
C PRO A 27 17.13 -6.99 2.30
N ASP A 28 17.22 -5.69 2.11
CA ASP A 28 17.93 -4.66 2.88
C ASP A 28 17.35 -3.29 2.53
N GLY A 29 17.72 -2.24 3.25
CA GLY A 29 17.37 -0.88 2.88
C GLY A 29 15.89 -0.54 3.10
N TRP A 30 15.32 0.25 2.19
CA TRP A 30 13.98 0.82 2.30
C TRP A 30 13.03 0.25 1.25
N LEU A 31 11.80 -0.03 1.66
CA LEU A 31 10.66 -0.33 0.78
C LEU A 31 9.54 0.68 1.06
N ASN A 32 8.85 1.13 0.00
CA ASN A 32 7.57 1.85 0.12
C ASN A 32 6.55 1.32 -0.91
N ASP A 33 6.02 2.12 -1.82
CA ASP A 33 4.89 1.79 -2.68
C ASP A 33 5.03 0.45 -3.42
N PRO A 34 4.00 -0.39 -3.42
CA PRO A 34 3.90 -1.48 -4.39
C PRO A 34 3.74 -0.90 -5.80
N ASN A 35 4.35 -1.55 -6.78
CA ASN A 35 4.37 -1.10 -8.16
C ASN A 35 4.20 -2.26 -9.12
N GLY A 36 3.72 -1.98 -10.32
CA GLY A 36 3.73 -2.93 -11.42
C GLY A 36 3.07 -4.28 -11.12
N LEU A 37 2.09 -4.29 -10.20
CA LEU A 37 1.37 -5.50 -9.80
C LEU A 37 0.76 -6.17 -11.02
N SER A 38 1.10 -7.43 -11.27
CA SER A 38 0.65 -8.12 -12.47
C SER A 38 0.72 -9.65 -12.33
N PHE A 39 -0.06 -10.34 -13.16
CA PHE A 39 0.16 -11.75 -13.45
C PHE A 39 0.67 -11.85 -14.88
N TYR A 40 1.83 -12.44 -15.05
CA TYR A 40 2.50 -12.51 -16.36
C TYR A 40 3.25 -13.82 -16.52
N LYS A 41 3.06 -14.50 -17.65
CA LYS A 41 3.70 -15.80 -17.98
C LYS A 41 3.59 -16.88 -16.90
N GLY A 42 2.44 -16.92 -16.19
CA GLY A 42 2.16 -17.94 -15.21
C GLY A 42 2.66 -17.62 -13.80
N GLU A 43 3.20 -16.45 -13.58
CA GLU A 43 3.67 -15.98 -12.27
C GLU A 43 3.05 -14.63 -11.90
N TYR A 44 2.89 -14.40 -10.60
CA TYR A 44 2.62 -13.09 -10.04
C TYR A 44 3.91 -12.29 -9.94
N HIS A 45 3.85 -11.02 -10.27
CA HIS A 45 4.95 -10.06 -10.16
C HIS A 45 4.53 -8.93 -9.24
N VAL A 46 5.33 -8.67 -8.21
CA VAL A 46 5.20 -7.55 -7.29
C VAL A 46 6.49 -6.76 -7.33
N TYR A 47 6.45 -5.62 -8.00
CA TYR A 47 7.54 -4.66 -7.92
C TYR A 47 7.26 -3.70 -6.77
N PHE A 48 8.28 -3.00 -6.29
CA PHE A 48 8.12 -2.05 -5.19
C PHE A 48 9.21 -0.98 -5.23
N GLN A 49 8.89 0.19 -4.74
CA GLN A 49 9.86 1.24 -4.51
C GLN A 49 10.96 0.75 -3.58
N TYR A 50 12.21 0.86 -4.01
CA TYR A 50 13.33 0.26 -3.32
C TYR A 50 14.54 1.19 -3.28
N SER A 51 15.04 1.49 -2.07
CA SER A 51 16.33 2.14 -1.84
C SER A 51 17.27 1.11 -1.20
N PRO A 52 18.14 0.48 -1.99
CA PRO A 52 19.04 -0.55 -1.46
C PRO A 52 20.04 0.04 -0.44
N ILE A 53 20.35 -0.74 0.62
CA ILE A 53 21.38 -0.46 1.63
C ILE A 53 21.00 0.70 2.60
N ALA A 54 20.17 1.64 2.20
CA ALA A 54 19.80 2.81 3.00
C ALA A 54 18.41 2.62 3.63
N PRO A 55 18.30 2.13 4.85
CA PRO A 55 17.01 1.86 5.49
C PRO A 55 16.22 3.14 5.85
N ASP A 56 16.82 4.30 5.74
CA ASP A 56 16.22 5.62 5.88
C ASP A 56 15.70 6.23 4.56
N GLY A 57 15.88 5.51 3.43
CA GLY A 57 15.41 5.91 2.12
C GLY A 57 16.15 7.09 1.46
N HIS A 58 17.33 7.47 1.97
CA HIS A 58 18.09 8.62 1.45
C HIS A 58 18.85 8.36 0.14
N THR A 59 18.96 7.11 -0.31
CA THR A 59 19.56 6.80 -1.62
C THR A 59 18.54 6.93 -2.75
N PRO A 60 18.99 7.13 -4.01
CA PRO A 60 18.09 7.16 -5.15
C PRO A 60 17.22 5.90 -5.20
N ARG A 61 15.91 6.08 -5.37
CA ARG A 61 14.93 5.01 -5.43
C ARG A 61 14.91 4.36 -6.80
N GLY A 62 14.83 3.04 -6.78
CA GLY A 62 14.58 2.20 -7.92
C GLY A 62 13.40 1.28 -7.66
N TRP A 63 13.29 0.21 -8.42
CA TRP A 63 12.31 -0.86 -8.18
C TRP A 63 13.01 -2.17 -7.84
N GLY A 64 12.63 -2.76 -6.69
CA GLY A 64 12.87 -4.16 -6.36
C GLY A 64 11.77 -5.03 -6.95
N HIS A 65 11.99 -6.34 -7.01
CA HIS A 65 11.08 -7.28 -7.65
C HIS A 65 10.98 -8.60 -6.87
N TYR A 66 9.74 -8.98 -6.60
CA TYR A 66 9.35 -10.31 -6.14
C TYR A 66 8.50 -10.99 -7.22
N HIS A 67 8.65 -12.30 -7.40
CA HIS A 67 7.80 -13.10 -8.26
C HIS A 67 7.52 -14.48 -7.64
N GLY A 68 6.45 -15.14 -8.08
CA GLY A 68 6.05 -16.45 -7.59
C GLY A 68 4.81 -17.01 -8.28
N SER A 69 4.59 -18.30 -8.13
CA SER A 69 3.39 -18.97 -8.64
C SER A 69 2.11 -18.61 -7.89
N ASP A 70 2.25 -18.11 -6.67
CA ASP A 70 1.18 -17.56 -5.84
C ASP A 70 1.67 -16.35 -5.05
N LEU A 71 0.74 -15.58 -4.47
CA LEU A 71 1.06 -14.33 -3.78
C LEU A 71 1.57 -14.52 -2.33
N MET A 72 1.54 -15.74 -1.79
CA MET A 72 2.04 -16.04 -0.45
C MET A 72 3.46 -16.60 -0.45
N HIS A 73 3.89 -17.23 -1.55
CA HIS A 73 5.21 -17.85 -1.68
C HIS A 73 6.04 -17.14 -2.76
N MET A 74 6.39 -15.89 -2.48
CA MET A 74 7.13 -15.05 -3.42
C MET A 74 8.63 -15.07 -3.15
N THR A 75 9.41 -15.01 -4.23
CA THR A 75 10.88 -14.98 -4.17
C THR A 75 11.41 -13.62 -4.63
N TYR A 76 12.32 -13.04 -3.86
CA TYR A 76 13.03 -11.83 -4.28
C TYR A 76 14.01 -12.15 -5.41
N ASP A 77 13.89 -11.45 -6.53
CA ASP A 77 14.82 -11.55 -7.65
C ASP A 77 15.99 -10.56 -7.48
N ARG A 78 15.72 -9.27 -7.71
CA ARG A 78 16.73 -8.19 -7.68
C ARG A 78 16.09 -6.81 -7.66
N ALA A 79 16.94 -5.77 -7.61
CA ALA A 79 16.56 -4.44 -8.08
C ALA A 79 16.58 -4.47 -9.62
N VAL A 80 15.41 -4.33 -10.25
CA VAL A 80 15.25 -4.48 -11.71
C VAL A 80 15.39 -3.17 -12.46
N MET A 81 15.12 -2.04 -11.80
CA MET A 81 15.26 -0.70 -12.35
C MET A 81 15.93 0.22 -11.34
N MET A 82 16.93 0.96 -11.80
CA MET A 82 17.61 2.04 -11.06
C MET A 82 17.72 3.27 -11.95
N PRO A 83 17.89 4.47 -11.38
CA PRO A 83 18.13 5.69 -12.15
C PRO A 83 19.38 5.55 -13.02
N ASP A 84 19.25 5.71 -14.33
CA ASP A 84 20.36 5.58 -15.31
C ASP A 84 20.20 6.48 -16.56
N ILE A 85 19.12 7.30 -16.62
CA ILE A 85 18.93 8.33 -17.63
C ILE A 85 18.72 9.71 -16.96
N PRO A 86 18.96 10.83 -17.68
CA PRO A 86 18.74 12.17 -17.13
C PRO A 86 17.34 12.41 -16.56
N GLU A 87 16.32 11.85 -17.20
CA GLU A 87 14.91 12.03 -16.86
C GLU A 87 14.46 11.27 -15.61
N ASP A 88 15.28 10.38 -15.05
CA ASP A 88 15.02 9.71 -13.76
C ASP A 88 16.17 9.80 -12.76
N SER A 89 17.10 10.72 -12.98
CA SER A 89 18.35 10.84 -12.23
C SER A 89 18.20 10.97 -10.70
N HIS A 90 17.02 11.34 -10.20
CA HIS A 90 16.72 11.43 -8.77
C HIS A 90 15.69 10.40 -8.29
N GLY A 91 15.38 9.41 -9.11
CA GLY A 91 14.58 8.22 -8.73
C GLY A 91 13.66 7.71 -9.82
N VAL A 92 13.56 6.39 -9.87
CA VAL A 92 12.51 5.64 -10.56
C VAL A 92 11.35 5.57 -9.57
N TYR A 93 10.38 6.49 -9.71
CA TYR A 93 9.23 6.61 -8.80
C TYR A 93 8.11 5.63 -9.18
N SER A 94 6.97 5.73 -8.50
CA SER A 94 5.89 4.77 -8.63
C SER A 94 5.24 4.71 -10.00
N GLY A 95 4.61 3.58 -10.27
CA GLY A 95 3.97 3.29 -11.55
C GLY A 95 3.31 1.91 -11.58
N SER A 96 2.89 1.49 -12.76
CA SER A 96 2.09 0.28 -12.96
C SER A 96 2.59 -0.57 -14.13
N ALA A 97 2.05 -1.79 -14.25
CA ALA A 97 2.31 -2.69 -15.37
C ALA A 97 1.01 -3.18 -15.99
N ILE A 98 1.06 -3.44 -17.30
CA ILE A 98 -0.02 -4.07 -18.07
C ILE A 98 0.56 -5.01 -19.12
N GLU A 99 -0.03 -6.20 -19.24
CA GLU A 99 0.32 -7.14 -20.31
C GLU A 99 -0.41 -6.80 -21.60
N ASN A 100 0.30 -6.81 -22.73
CA ASN A 100 -0.27 -6.75 -24.07
C ASN A 100 0.57 -7.59 -25.03
N ASP A 101 -0.10 -8.49 -25.75
CA ASP A 101 0.51 -9.34 -26.79
C ASP A 101 1.77 -10.11 -26.35
N GLY A 102 1.76 -10.63 -25.11
CA GLY A 102 2.86 -11.42 -24.54
C GLY A 102 4.04 -10.58 -24.06
N VAL A 103 3.91 -9.27 -24.00
CA VAL A 103 4.89 -8.31 -23.46
C VAL A 103 4.31 -7.60 -22.25
N LEU A 104 5.07 -7.50 -21.18
CA LEU A 104 4.70 -6.70 -20.02
C LEU A 104 5.22 -5.26 -20.20
N HIS A 105 4.30 -4.31 -20.31
CA HIS A 105 4.55 -2.88 -20.41
C HIS A 105 4.52 -2.26 -19.03
N ILE A 106 5.57 -1.54 -18.66
CA ILE A 106 5.74 -0.89 -17.37
C ILE A 106 5.84 0.62 -17.58
N PHE A 107 5.02 1.36 -16.83
CA PHE A 107 5.00 2.82 -16.84
C PHE A 107 5.34 3.31 -15.44
N TYR A 108 6.26 4.28 -15.34
CA TYR A 108 6.68 4.83 -14.07
C TYR A 108 6.99 6.33 -14.18
N THR A 109 7.17 6.97 -13.04
CA THR A 109 7.57 8.37 -13.01
C THR A 109 9.07 8.51 -12.82
N GLY A 110 9.75 9.08 -13.80
CA GLY A 110 11.14 9.53 -13.68
C GLY A 110 11.17 10.86 -12.95
N ASN A 111 11.80 10.89 -11.77
CA ASN A 111 11.90 12.09 -10.95
C ASN A 111 13.26 12.75 -11.12
N VAL A 112 13.24 14.09 -11.30
CA VAL A 112 14.43 14.94 -11.37
C VAL A 112 14.28 16.10 -10.41
N LYS A 113 15.34 16.43 -9.67
CA LYS A 113 15.45 17.67 -8.87
C LYS A 113 16.60 18.50 -9.42
N MET A 114 16.30 19.66 -9.98
CA MET A 114 17.30 20.58 -10.52
C MET A 114 18.07 21.24 -9.38
N ILE A 115 19.36 21.48 -9.60
CA ILE A 115 20.19 22.23 -8.65
C ILE A 115 19.82 23.71 -8.76
N GLY A 116 19.47 24.34 -7.64
CA GLY A 116 19.10 25.75 -7.59
C GLY A 116 18.21 26.08 -6.40
N ASP A 117 17.84 27.32 -6.26
CA ASP A 117 16.89 27.82 -5.27
C ASP A 117 15.47 27.72 -5.87
N TYR A 118 14.87 26.56 -5.74
CA TYR A 118 13.54 26.24 -6.25
C TYR A 118 12.62 25.80 -5.10
N ASP A 119 11.33 26.05 -5.26
CA ASP A 119 10.29 25.53 -4.35
C ASP A 119 9.97 24.04 -4.61
N TYR A 120 10.44 23.49 -5.74
CA TYR A 120 10.18 22.13 -6.24
C TYR A 120 8.69 21.78 -6.39
N VAL A 121 7.82 22.77 -6.32
CA VAL A 121 6.38 22.68 -6.58
C VAL A 121 6.04 23.30 -7.91
N LYS A 122 6.39 24.59 -8.10
CA LYS A 122 6.11 25.33 -9.34
C LYS A 122 7.29 25.31 -10.31
N ALA A 123 8.50 25.07 -9.80
CA ALA A 123 9.72 25.02 -10.60
C ALA A 123 10.77 24.07 -9.98
N GLY A 124 11.79 23.70 -10.78
CA GLY A 124 12.95 22.95 -10.32
C GLY A 124 12.75 21.44 -10.20
N ARG A 125 11.61 20.89 -10.60
CA ARG A 125 11.34 19.44 -10.63
C ARG A 125 10.97 18.99 -12.03
N GLY A 126 11.61 17.89 -12.49
CA GLY A 126 11.15 17.10 -13.62
C GLY A 126 10.33 15.90 -13.13
N ALA A 127 9.15 15.72 -13.70
CA ALA A 127 8.27 14.59 -13.47
C ALA A 127 7.90 14.02 -14.85
N ASN A 128 8.51 12.88 -15.20
CA ASN A 128 8.43 12.34 -16.55
C ASN A 128 7.71 11.00 -16.53
N VAL A 129 6.78 10.76 -17.45
CA VAL A 129 6.25 9.40 -17.67
C VAL A 129 7.24 8.65 -18.54
N ILE A 130 7.75 7.55 -18.03
CA ILE A 130 8.73 6.69 -18.70
C ILE A 130 8.13 5.30 -18.86
N HIS A 131 8.39 4.71 -20.02
CA HIS A 131 7.94 3.40 -20.43
C HIS A 131 9.12 2.47 -20.65
N VAL A 132 9.02 1.27 -20.13
CA VAL A 132 9.88 0.13 -20.43
C VAL A 132 9.03 -1.10 -20.69
N THR A 133 9.60 -2.09 -21.35
CA THR A 133 8.98 -3.39 -21.57
C THR A 133 9.85 -4.51 -21.05
N THR A 134 9.22 -5.64 -20.76
CA THR A 134 9.94 -6.88 -20.44
C THR A 134 9.21 -8.10 -21.01
N THR A 135 10.00 -9.11 -21.36
CA THR A 135 9.48 -10.41 -21.81
C THR A 135 9.76 -11.54 -20.81
N ASP A 136 10.39 -11.23 -19.68
CA ASP A 136 10.70 -12.21 -18.61
C ASP A 136 10.41 -11.69 -17.20
N GLY A 137 9.87 -10.47 -17.08
CA GLY A 137 9.55 -9.83 -15.80
C GLY A 137 10.75 -9.18 -15.09
N SER A 138 11.99 -9.44 -15.52
CA SER A 138 13.21 -9.03 -14.80
C SER A 138 14.14 -8.15 -15.61
N LYS A 139 14.26 -8.41 -16.91
CA LYS A 139 15.12 -7.63 -17.80
C LYS A 139 14.29 -6.58 -18.52
N MET A 140 14.55 -5.33 -18.20
CA MET A 140 13.86 -4.21 -18.81
C MET A 140 14.51 -3.80 -20.14
N SER A 141 13.69 -3.33 -21.08
CA SER A 141 14.14 -2.68 -22.30
C SER A 141 14.85 -1.35 -22.00
N GLU A 142 15.35 -0.70 -23.03
CA GLU A 142 15.74 0.71 -22.96
C GLU A 142 14.54 1.57 -22.53
N LYS A 143 14.82 2.62 -21.75
CA LYS A 143 13.82 3.54 -21.22
C LYS A 143 13.37 4.53 -22.29
N GLN A 144 12.06 4.64 -22.49
CA GLN A 144 11.45 5.59 -23.42
C GLN A 144 10.67 6.65 -22.61
N VAL A 145 11.04 7.91 -22.76
CA VAL A 145 10.32 9.03 -22.16
C VAL A 145 9.10 9.35 -23.02
N LEU A 146 7.91 9.26 -22.46
CA LEU A 146 6.64 9.49 -23.16
C LEU A 146 6.10 10.90 -22.92
N LEU A 147 6.11 11.38 -21.66
CA LEU A 147 5.63 12.71 -21.28
C LEU A 147 6.64 13.40 -20.36
N ARG A 148 6.76 14.70 -20.52
CA ARG A 148 7.54 15.61 -19.66
C ARG A 148 6.65 16.69 -19.07
N ASN A 149 7.17 17.51 -18.15
CA ASN A 149 6.41 18.62 -17.57
C ASN A 149 5.81 19.57 -18.62
N SER A 150 6.48 19.74 -19.77
CA SER A 150 5.99 20.56 -20.89
C SER A 150 4.77 19.97 -21.60
N ASP A 151 4.48 18.70 -21.42
CA ASP A 151 3.41 17.97 -22.10
C ASP A 151 2.14 17.85 -21.24
N TYR A 152 2.23 18.32 -19.96
CA TYR A 152 1.08 18.39 -19.09
C TYR A 152 0.29 19.69 -19.28
N PRO A 153 -1.02 19.71 -18.93
CA PRO A 153 -1.80 20.95 -18.97
C PRO A 153 -1.19 22.10 -18.18
N ASP A 154 -1.33 23.33 -18.67
CA ASP A 154 -0.73 24.54 -18.09
C ASP A 154 -1.13 24.82 -16.63
N PHE A 155 -2.24 24.24 -16.16
CA PHE A 155 -2.67 24.37 -14.77
C PHE A 155 -1.89 23.46 -13.80
N CYS A 156 -1.09 22.51 -14.29
CA CYS A 156 -0.32 21.60 -13.46
C CYS A 156 0.92 22.29 -12.87
N SER A 157 1.20 21.96 -11.60
CA SER A 157 2.52 22.21 -11.00
C SER A 157 3.55 21.20 -11.50
N CYS A 158 4.75 21.21 -10.95
CA CYS A 158 5.76 20.18 -11.24
C CYS A 158 5.45 18.81 -10.62
N HIS A 159 4.36 18.66 -9.87
CA HIS A 159 3.94 17.42 -9.25
C HIS A 159 2.90 16.72 -10.11
N VAL A 160 3.36 15.88 -11.06
CA VAL A 160 2.55 14.95 -11.84
C VAL A 160 3.26 13.60 -11.80
N ARG A 161 2.59 12.50 -11.35
CA ARG A 161 3.25 11.21 -11.14
C ARG A 161 2.31 10.02 -11.05
N ASP A 162 2.91 8.84 -10.87
CA ASP A 162 2.29 7.56 -10.53
C ASP A 162 1.33 7.06 -11.62
N PRO A 163 1.82 6.79 -12.86
CA PRO A 163 0.98 6.35 -13.95
C PRO A 163 0.35 4.99 -13.68
N LYS A 164 -0.97 4.93 -13.80
CA LYS A 164 -1.76 3.69 -13.82
C LYS A 164 -2.40 3.51 -15.17
N VAL A 165 -2.12 2.36 -15.82
CA VAL A 165 -2.58 2.05 -17.17
C VAL A 165 -3.54 0.86 -17.15
N TRP A 166 -4.64 0.96 -17.91
CA TRP A 166 -5.58 -0.14 -18.17
C TRP A 166 -6.14 -0.06 -19.58
N LYS A 167 -6.85 -1.09 -20.00
CA LYS A 167 -7.53 -1.13 -21.29
C LYS A 167 -9.04 -1.02 -21.10
N GLU A 168 -9.67 -0.13 -21.86
CA GLU A 168 -11.12 0.06 -21.90
C GLU A 168 -11.60 -0.10 -23.35
N GLY A 169 -12.24 -1.23 -23.66
CA GLY A 169 -12.51 -1.61 -25.04
C GLY A 169 -11.22 -1.77 -25.84
N ASP A 170 -11.08 -1.00 -26.91
CA ASP A 170 -9.88 -1.01 -27.77
C ASP A 170 -8.87 0.11 -27.42
N ILE A 171 -9.21 0.98 -26.47
CA ILE A 171 -8.41 2.14 -26.11
C ILE A 171 -7.64 1.89 -24.80
N TRP A 172 -6.39 2.31 -24.75
CA TRP A 172 -5.61 2.35 -23.52
C TRP A 172 -5.90 3.65 -22.79
N LYS A 173 -6.10 3.53 -21.48
CA LYS A 173 -6.30 4.64 -20.57
C LYS A 173 -5.12 4.72 -19.61
N MET A 174 -4.75 5.94 -19.22
CA MET A 174 -3.77 6.20 -18.17
C MET A 174 -4.28 7.32 -17.25
N VAL A 175 -4.12 7.12 -15.97
CA VAL A 175 -4.29 8.20 -14.98
C VAL A 175 -2.94 8.56 -14.36
N LEU A 176 -2.78 9.87 -14.07
CA LEU A 176 -1.64 10.43 -13.35
C LEU A 176 -2.16 11.24 -12.16
N GLY A 177 -1.55 11.06 -10.99
CA GLY A 177 -1.78 11.93 -9.86
C GLY A 177 -1.14 13.30 -10.08
N ALA A 178 -1.82 14.36 -9.69
CA ALA A 178 -1.35 15.72 -9.95
C ALA A 178 -1.70 16.72 -8.83
N ARG A 179 -0.90 17.79 -8.76
CA ARG A 179 -1.14 19.00 -8.00
C ARG A 179 -1.22 20.16 -8.96
N THR A 180 -2.26 20.97 -8.86
CA THR A 180 -2.39 22.17 -9.68
C THR A 180 -1.53 23.32 -9.16
N LEU A 181 -1.38 24.40 -9.95
CA LEU A 181 -0.73 25.65 -9.53
C LEU A 181 -1.49 26.37 -8.41
N ASP A 182 -2.78 26.10 -8.27
CA ASP A 182 -3.68 26.63 -7.23
C ASP A 182 -3.78 25.73 -6.01
N ASP A 183 -2.87 24.74 -5.87
CA ASP A 183 -2.82 23.80 -4.74
C ASP A 183 -4.08 22.93 -4.59
N GLU A 184 -4.62 22.46 -5.70
CA GLU A 184 -5.70 21.50 -5.76
C GLU A 184 -5.16 20.13 -6.22
N GLY A 185 -5.47 19.06 -5.46
CA GLY A 185 -5.18 17.68 -5.85
C GLY A 185 -6.16 17.19 -6.91
N CYS A 186 -5.65 16.50 -7.93
CA CYS A 186 -6.48 15.94 -9.00
C CYS A 186 -5.83 14.73 -9.66
N VAL A 187 -6.58 14.09 -10.55
CA VAL A 187 -6.12 13.04 -11.46
C VAL A 187 -6.26 13.52 -12.89
N LEU A 188 -5.19 13.40 -13.69
CA LEU A 188 -5.22 13.63 -15.13
C LEU A 188 -5.55 12.34 -15.84
N VAL A 189 -6.40 12.39 -16.87
CA VAL A 189 -6.79 11.24 -17.68
C VAL A 189 -6.23 11.38 -19.09
N TYR A 190 -5.62 10.31 -19.57
CA TYR A 190 -5.03 10.21 -20.90
C TYR A 190 -5.55 8.97 -21.65
N GLU A 191 -5.56 9.04 -22.97
CA GLU A 191 -5.90 7.95 -23.90
C GLU A 191 -4.77 7.69 -24.89
N SER A 192 -4.63 6.43 -25.32
CA SER A 192 -3.68 6.02 -26.34
C SER A 192 -4.23 4.82 -27.15
N ASP A 193 -3.89 4.76 -28.44
CA ASP A 193 -4.14 3.60 -29.30
C ASP A 193 -2.98 2.59 -29.27
N ASP A 194 -1.78 3.00 -28.83
CA ASP A 194 -0.52 2.27 -29.04
C ASP A 194 0.40 2.16 -27.83
N LEU A 195 -0.02 2.62 -26.63
CA LEU A 195 0.76 2.68 -25.39
C LEU A 195 1.97 3.64 -25.42
N VAL A 196 2.17 4.39 -26.50
CA VAL A 196 3.30 5.30 -26.71
C VAL A 196 2.85 6.75 -26.85
N ASN A 197 1.84 6.98 -27.68
CA ASN A 197 1.30 8.30 -27.96
C ASN A 197 0.08 8.58 -27.09
N TRP A 198 0.23 9.43 -26.08
CA TRP A 198 -0.80 9.70 -25.07
C TRP A 198 -1.42 11.08 -25.30
N LYS A 199 -2.75 11.12 -25.31
CA LYS A 199 -3.54 12.35 -25.45
C LYS A 199 -4.30 12.62 -24.15
N TYR A 200 -4.12 13.83 -23.60
CA TYR A 200 -4.91 14.30 -22.48
C TYR A 200 -6.39 14.42 -22.83
N THR A 201 -7.27 13.88 -22.00
CA THR A 201 -8.73 13.86 -22.21
C THR A 201 -9.53 14.55 -21.11
N GLY A 202 -9.00 14.63 -19.88
CA GLY A 202 -9.74 15.27 -18.80
C GLY A 202 -9.04 15.31 -17.45
N LYS A 203 -9.62 16.09 -16.53
CA LYS A 203 -9.20 16.23 -15.13
C LYS A 203 -10.33 15.75 -14.21
N VAL A 204 -10.02 14.85 -13.29
CA VAL A 204 -10.91 14.40 -12.23
C VAL A 204 -10.47 15.01 -10.91
N TYR A 205 -11.38 15.63 -10.17
CA TYR A 205 -11.09 16.24 -8.87
C TYR A 205 -12.35 16.35 -8.00
N LYS A 206 -12.15 16.59 -6.73
CA LYS A 206 -13.21 16.91 -5.78
C LYS A 206 -12.67 17.94 -4.81
N GLU A 207 -13.37 19.07 -4.67
CA GLU A 207 -12.97 20.15 -3.78
C GLU A 207 -12.88 19.70 -2.31
N GLY A 208 -11.87 20.18 -1.57
CA GLY A 208 -11.67 19.88 -0.15
C GLY A 208 -10.90 18.61 0.15
N TYR A 209 -10.37 17.92 -0.87
CA TYR A 209 -9.61 16.68 -0.70
C TYR A 209 -8.09 16.87 -0.97
N GLY A 210 -7.51 17.86 -0.28
CA GLY A 210 -6.06 18.08 -0.27
C GLY A 210 -5.49 18.73 -1.53
N TYR A 211 -4.16 18.94 -1.51
CA TYR A 211 -3.46 19.68 -2.55
C TYR A 211 -2.76 18.79 -3.59
N MET A 212 -2.60 17.50 -3.34
CA MET A 212 -1.96 16.52 -4.24
C MET A 212 -2.65 15.18 -4.09
N TRP A 213 -2.94 14.52 -5.20
CA TRP A 213 -3.44 13.14 -5.22
C TRP A 213 -2.38 12.23 -5.79
N GLU A 214 -1.77 11.40 -4.94
CA GLU A 214 -0.75 10.41 -5.34
C GLU A 214 -1.38 9.06 -5.64
N CYS A 215 -0.64 8.19 -6.34
CA CYS A 215 -0.95 6.79 -6.57
C CYS A 215 -2.40 6.54 -7.06
N PRO A 216 -2.86 7.23 -8.12
CA PRO A 216 -4.21 7.01 -8.62
C PRO A 216 -4.35 5.60 -9.19
N ASP A 217 -5.49 4.96 -8.93
CA ASP A 217 -5.84 3.65 -9.49
C ASP A 217 -7.32 3.60 -9.80
N TYR A 218 -7.67 3.54 -11.10
CA TYR A 218 -9.05 3.34 -11.53
C TYR A 218 -9.32 1.87 -11.84
N PHE A 219 -10.43 1.37 -11.34
CA PHE A 219 -10.88 0.00 -11.60
C PHE A 219 -12.38 -0.14 -11.48
N GLU A 220 -12.90 -1.24 -12.02
CA GLU A 220 -14.31 -1.60 -11.91
C GLU A 220 -14.47 -2.95 -11.18
N ILE A 221 -15.52 -3.05 -10.37
CA ILE A 221 -16.00 -4.28 -9.75
C ILE A 221 -17.52 -4.32 -9.91
N ASP A 222 -18.06 -5.41 -10.48
CA ASP A 222 -19.51 -5.61 -10.69
C ASP A 222 -20.17 -4.43 -11.45
N GLY A 223 -19.47 -3.86 -12.45
CA GLY A 223 -19.94 -2.76 -13.25
C GLY A 223 -20.01 -1.41 -12.53
N LYS A 224 -19.37 -1.28 -11.35
CA LYS A 224 -19.21 -0.03 -10.60
C LYS A 224 -17.77 0.43 -10.68
N GLY A 225 -17.57 1.69 -11.05
CA GLY A 225 -16.26 2.33 -11.11
C GLY A 225 -15.80 2.85 -9.75
N PHE A 226 -14.51 2.74 -9.48
CA PHE A 226 -13.86 3.27 -8.29
C PHE A 226 -12.53 3.94 -8.67
N LEU A 227 -12.27 5.10 -8.09
CA LEU A 227 -11.00 5.80 -8.19
C LEU A 227 -10.31 5.80 -6.83
N SER A 228 -9.28 5.00 -6.67
CA SER A 228 -8.37 5.05 -5.52
C SER A 228 -7.37 6.18 -5.69
N THR A 229 -7.02 6.85 -4.59
CA THR A 229 -5.97 7.87 -4.57
C THR A 229 -5.47 8.11 -3.16
N CYS A 230 -4.33 8.79 -3.05
CA CYS A 230 -3.69 9.14 -1.78
C CYS A 230 -3.60 10.67 -1.65
N PRO A 231 -4.66 11.32 -1.10
CA PRO A 231 -4.67 12.76 -0.93
C PRO A 231 -3.70 13.23 0.15
N GLN A 232 -2.89 14.26 -0.17
CA GLN A 232 -2.04 14.97 0.77
C GLN A 232 -2.69 16.28 1.21
N GLY A 233 -2.56 16.61 2.51
CA GLY A 233 -3.07 17.86 3.07
C GLY A 233 -4.56 17.85 3.41
N MET A 234 -5.09 16.67 3.71
CA MET A 234 -6.44 16.52 4.25
C MET A 234 -6.54 17.08 5.68
N PRO A 235 -7.71 17.60 6.10
CA PRO A 235 -7.94 17.91 7.51
C PRO A 235 -7.99 16.62 8.34
N HIS A 236 -7.52 16.67 9.60
CA HIS A 236 -7.55 15.54 10.52
C HIS A 236 -8.73 15.63 11.47
N TYR A 237 -9.38 14.47 11.74
CA TYR A 237 -10.47 14.33 12.68
C TYR A 237 -10.20 13.19 13.67
N GLU A 238 -10.97 13.11 14.74
CA GLU A 238 -10.76 12.10 15.79
C GLU A 238 -10.99 10.67 15.31
N THR A 239 -11.88 10.46 14.33
CA THR A 239 -12.33 9.15 13.88
C THR A 239 -12.15 8.89 12.38
N LYS A 240 -11.57 9.85 11.65
CA LYS A 240 -11.26 9.71 10.22
C LYS A 240 -10.13 10.65 9.80
N TRP A 241 -9.41 10.28 8.73
CA TRP A 241 -8.32 11.08 8.15
C TRP A 241 -7.27 11.43 9.22
N GLN A 242 -6.81 10.42 9.94
CA GLN A 242 -5.94 10.58 11.11
C GLN A 242 -4.45 10.49 10.77
N ASN A 243 -4.10 10.12 9.53
CA ASN A 243 -2.73 9.98 9.09
C ASN A 243 -2.19 11.28 8.48
N LEU A 244 -0.87 11.39 8.36
CA LEU A 244 -0.22 12.55 7.73
C LEU A 244 -0.74 12.77 6.31
N ASN A 245 -0.87 11.68 5.56
CA ASN A 245 -1.47 11.61 4.24
C ASN A 245 -2.45 10.43 4.22
N GLU A 246 -3.54 10.57 3.49
CA GLU A 246 -4.61 9.59 3.48
C GLU A 246 -4.53 8.69 2.25
N SER A 247 -5.12 7.51 2.37
CA SER A 247 -5.33 6.58 1.26
C SER A 247 -6.77 6.12 1.26
N GLY A 248 -7.45 6.21 0.14
CA GLY A 248 -8.86 5.82 0.06
C GLY A 248 -9.35 5.76 -1.37
N TYR A 249 -10.65 5.64 -1.53
CA TYR A 249 -11.29 5.57 -2.82
C TYR A 249 -12.58 6.38 -2.88
N PHE A 250 -12.91 6.80 -4.09
CA PHE A 250 -14.18 7.41 -4.45
C PHE A 250 -14.98 6.44 -5.33
N PRO A 251 -16.27 6.19 -5.08
CA PRO A 251 -17.17 5.67 -6.10
C PRO A 251 -17.26 6.64 -7.27
N VAL A 252 -17.22 6.11 -8.50
CA VAL A 252 -17.24 6.89 -9.74
C VAL A 252 -18.57 6.69 -10.45
N GLN A 253 -19.27 7.78 -10.79
CA GLN A 253 -20.49 7.75 -11.59
C GLN A 253 -20.24 8.40 -12.95
N GLY A 254 -20.52 7.67 -14.02
CA GLY A 254 -20.27 8.11 -15.40
C GLY A 254 -18.87 7.69 -15.90
N LYS A 255 -18.47 8.24 -17.05
CA LYS A 255 -17.11 8.07 -17.56
C LYS A 255 -16.14 8.84 -16.68
N LEU A 256 -14.94 8.29 -16.48
CA LEU A 256 -13.99 8.83 -15.52
C LEU A 256 -13.70 10.32 -15.74
N GLU A 257 -13.44 10.74 -16.97
CA GLU A 257 -13.09 12.12 -17.33
C GLU A 257 -14.22 13.14 -17.12
N ASP A 258 -15.48 12.68 -17.09
CA ASP A 258 -16.69 13.50 -16.86
C ASP A 258 -17.44 13.05 -15.61
N SER A 259 -16.76 12.36 -14.67
CA SER A 259 -17.40 11.67 -13.57
C SER A 259 -17.82 12.59 -12.44
N VAL A 260 -18.84 12.14 -11.70
CA VAL A 260 -19.16 12.62 -10.37
C VAL A 260 -18.59 11.65 -9.35
N LEU A 261 -17.70 12.15 -8.49
CA LEU A 261 -17.12 11.37 -7.41
C LEU A 261 -18.05 11.32 -6.21
N GLY A 262 -18.32 10.11 -5.71
CA GLY A 262 -19.01 9.88 -4.44
C GLY A 262 -18.17 10.31 -3.22
N ASP A 263 -18.53 9.82 -2.03
CA ASP A 263 -17.79 10.15 -0.81
C ASP A 263 -16.53 9.31 -0.70
N PHE A 264 -15.46 9.96 -0.20
CA PHE A 264 -14.18 9.32 0.05
C PHE A 264 -14.28 8.34 1.22
N THR A 265 -13.82 7.12 1.00
CA THR A 265 -13.72 6.08 2.02
C THR A 265 -12.26 5.65 2.15
N GLU A 266 -11.72 5.67 3.37
CA GLU A 266 -10.37 5.21 3.65
C GLU A 266 -10.23 3.70 3.38
N TRP A 267 -9.09 3.29 2.81
CA TRP A 267 -8.75 1.87 2.66
C TRP A 267 -8.41 1.23 4.00
N ASP A 268 -7.71 1.95 4.84
CA ASP A 268 -7.18 1.45 6.10
C ASP A 268 -7.12 2.62 7.10
N MET A 269 -7.70 2.44 8.27
CA MET A 269 -7.80 3.47 9.30
C MET A 269 -6.74 3.29 10.41
N GLY A 270 -5.76 2.41 10.20
CA GLY A 270 -4.64 2.17 11.09
C GLY A 270 -3.53 3.22 10.99
N PHE A 271 -2.38 2.90 11.56
CA PHE A 271 -1.21 3.79 11.56
C PHE A 271 -0.35 3.67 10.31
N ASP A 272 -0.32 2.47 9.71
CA ASP A 272 0.65 2.09 8.70
C ASP A 272 -0.04 1.53 7.46
N PHE A 273 -0.49 2.42 6.60
CA PHE A 273 -1.02 2.05 5.29
C PHE A 273 -0.95 3.24 4.34
N TYR A 274 -0.31 3.05 3.17
CA TYR A 274 -0.24 4.07 2.13
C TYR A 274 -0.06 3.47 0.74
N ALA A 275 -0.23 4.28 -0.30
CA ALA A 275 0.09 4.02 -1.70
C ALA A 275 -0.42 2.66 -2.23
N PRO A 276 -1.67 2.25 -1.96
CA PRO A 276 -2.18 0.97 -2.47
C PRO A 276 -2.29 0.98 -3.99
N GLN A 277 -2.06 -0.19 -4.58
CA GLN A 277 -2.39 -0.47 -5.97
C GLN A 277 -3.23 -1.73 -6.07
N THR A 278 -4.05 -1.81 -7.13
CA THR A 278 -4.84 -3.00 -7.43
C THR A 278 -4.47 -3.58 -8.80
N PHE A 279 -4.71 -4.87 -8.96
CA PHE A 279 -4.67 -5.54 -10.25
C PHE A 279 -5.72 -6.64 -10.32
N LEU A 280 -6.07 -7.05 -11.55
CA LEU A 280 -6.97 -8.18 -11.78
C LEU A 280 -6.12 -9.44 -11.95
N ASP A 281 -6.38 -10.45 -11.13
CA ASP A 281 -5.67 -11.72 -11.22
C ASP A 281 -6.32 -12.69 -12.23
N PRO A 282 -5.69 -13.83 -12.56
CA PRO A 282 -6.25 -14.79 -13.53
C PRO A 282 -7.59 -15.41 -13.11
N GLN A 283 -7.93 -15.38 -11.83
CA GLN A 283 -9.22 -15.85 -11.31
C GLN A 283 -10.30 -14.77 -11.38
N GLY A 284 -9.98 -13.59 -11.89
CA GLY A 284 -10.91 -12.45 -11.96
C GLY A 284 -11.09 -11.74 -10.61
N ARG A 285 -10.23 -11.97 -9.62
CA ARG A 285 -10.24 -11.26 -8.34
C ARG A 285 -9.53 -9.92 -8.49
N ARG A 286 -10.10 -8.86 -7.93
CA ARG A 286 -9.40 -7.59 -7.76
C ARG A 286 -8.54 -7.68 -6.49
N ILE A 287 -7.22 -7.73 -6.67
CA ILE A 287 -6.25 -7.84 -5.58
C ILE A 287 -5.67 -6.46 -5.29
N LEU A 288 -5.66 -6.08 -4.02
CA LEU A 288 -5.06 -4.86 -3.49
C LEU A 288 -3.83 -5.22 -2.67
N ILE A 289 -2.74 -4.48 -2.87
CA ILE A 289 -1.56 -4.49 -2.01
C ILE A 289 -1.23 -3.04 -1.67
N GLY A 290 -0.96 -2.75 -0.40
CA GLY A 290 -0.55 -1.43 0.07
C GLY A 290 0.85 -1.46 0.70
N TRP A 291 1.46 -0.31 0.85
CA TRP A 291 2.64 -0.14 1.69
C TRP A 291 2.19 -0.15 3.16
N LEU A 292 2.62 -1.17 3.93
CA LEU A 292 2.43 -1.26 5.37
C LEU A 292 3.52 -0.43 6.05
N GLY A 293 3.32 0.86 6.02
CA GLY A 293 4.24 1.87 6.51
C GLY A 293 3.68 3.28 6.30
N MET A 294 4.43 4.25 6.78
CA MET A 294 4.14 5.68 6.62
C MET A 294 5.48 6.43 6.54
N ASP A 295 5.48 7.67 6.09
CA ASP A 295 6.67 8.53 6.09
C ASP A 295 7.34 8.50 7.48
N ASN A 296 8.63 8.20 7.52
CA ASN A 296 9.43 8.07 8.75
C ASN A 296 9.51 9.35 9.61
N LYS A 297 9.04 10.48 9.09
CA LYS A 297 8.87 11.71 9.88
C LYS A 297 7.73 11.63 10.89
N VAL A 298 6.84 10.64 10.74
CA VAL A 298 5.65 10.47 11.60
C VAL A 298 5.93 9.49 12.72
N TYR A 299 6.45 8.30 12.37
CA TYR A 299 6.74 7.22 13.32
C TYR A 299 8.13 6.67 13.12
N GLY A 300 8.76 6.24 14.23
CA GLY A 300 9.96 5.42 14.18
C GLY A 300 9.66 3.99 13.69
N ASN A 301 10.71 3.30 13.27
CA ASN A 301 10.66 1.87 12.97
C ASN A 301 11.91 1.20 13.52
N ALA A 302 11.75 0.27 14.45
CA ALA A 302 12.87 -0.37 15.14
C ALA A 302 13.75 -1.21 14.19
N THR A 303 13.23 -1.63 13.04
CA THR A 303 13.97 -2.39 12.03
C THR A 303 15.02 -1.55 11.28
N THR A 304 14.92 -0.20 11.34
CA THR A 304 15.89 0.71 10.68
C THR A 304 17.32 0.47 11.16
N GLU A 305 17.51 0.32 12.48
CA GLU A 305 18.83 0.04 13.08
C GLU A 305 19.36 -1.37 12.70
N LEU A 306 18.47 -2.27 12.30
CA LEU A 306 18.83 -3.63 11.88
C LEU A 306 19.15 -3.72 10.39
N GLY A 307 18.88 -2.66 9.61
CA GLY A 307 19.29 -2.52 8.22
C GLY A 307 18.19 -2.63 7.18
N TRP A 308 16.90 -2.63 7.57
CA TRP A 308 15.77 -2.54 6.63
C TRP A 308 14.60 -1.79 7.24
N GLN A 309 13.67 -1.37 6.39
CA GLN A 309 12.45 -0.68 6.83
C GLN A 309 11.28 -0.98 5.92
N HIS A 310 10.10 -1.13 6.55
CA HIS A 310 8.78 -1.37 5.98
C HIS A 310 8.56 -2.74 5.35
N CYS A 311 7.31 -2.99 5.00
CA CYS A 311 6.84 -4.15 4.24
C CYS A 311 5.60 -3.76 3.42
N LEU A 312 5.14 -4.66 2.56
CA LEU A 312 3.81 -4.57 1.94
C LEU A 312 2.78 -5.27 2.83
N THR A 313 1.50 -4.92 2.68
CA THR A 313 0.39 -5.62 3.34
C THR A 313 0.25 -7.05 2.81
N ILE A 314 -0.49 -7.90 3.52
CA ILE A 314 -1.02 -9.13 2.93
C ILE A 314 -1.82 -8.74 1.68
N PRO A 315 -1.71 -9.49 0.56
CA PRO A 315 -2.58 -9.29 -0.59
C PRO A 315 -4.06 -9.45 -0.20
N ARG A 316 -4.89 -8.48 -0.55
CA ARG A 316 -6.31 -8.42 -0.16
C ARG A 316 -7.21 -8.52 -1.38
N VAL A 317 -8.21 -9.41 -1.34
CA VAL A 317 -9.30 -9.41 -2.34
C VAL A 317 -10.25 -8.27 -2.03
N VAL A 318 -10.55 -7.46 -3.03
CA VAL A 318 -11.51 -6.36 -2.94
C VAL A 318 -12.83 -6.77 -3.57
N THR A 319 -13.92 -6.59 -2.83
CA THR A 319 -15.30 -6.87 -3.27
C THR A 319 -16.24 -5.74 -2.92
N VAL A 320 -17.42 -5.70 -3.53
CA VAL A 320 -18.45 -4.70 -3.21
C VAL A 320 -19.40 -5.25 -2.16
N ALA A 321 -19.53 -4.54 -1.04
CA ALA A 321 -20.49 -4.85 0.01
C ALA A 321 -21.92 -4.48 -0.42
N PRO A 322 -22.98 -5.02 0.24
CA PRO A 322 -24.38 -4.67 -0.05
C PRO A 322 -24.70 -3.17 0.08
N ASN A 323 -23.99 -2.44 0.94
CA ASN A 323 -24.11 -0.99 1.10
C ASN A 323 -23.39 -0.18 0.00
N GLY A 324 -22.73 -0.86 -0.94
CA GLY A 324 -21.99 -0.23 -2.05
C GLY A 324 -20.55 0.17 -1.74
N LYS A 325 -20.10 0.03 -0.48
CA LYS A 325 -18.69 0.23 -0.09
C LYS A 325 -17.86 -0.98 -0.48
N LEU A 326 -16.55 -0.80 -0.54
CA LEU A 326 -15.62 -1.90 -0.77
C LEU A 326 -15.28 -2.63 0.53
N ARG A 327 -15.11 -3.96 0.42
CA ARG A 327 -14.58 -4.83 1.45
C ARG A 327 -13.23 -5.35 1.05
N GLN A 328 -12.37 -5.57 2.02
CA GLN A 328 -11.04 -6.12 1.85
C GLN A 328 -10.87 -7.36 2.71
N GLN A 329 -10.50 -8.49 2.11
CA GLN A 329 -10.21 -9.74 2.81
C GLN A 329 -8.84 -10.24 2.39
N PRO A 330 -8.03 -10.83 3.27
CA PRO A 330 -6.85 -11.58 2.85
C PRO A 330 -7.23 -12.57 1.74
N ILE A 331 -6.33 -12.79 0.80
CA ILE A 331 -6.55 -13.83 -0.23
C ILE A 331 -6.75 -15.20 0.41
N ALA A 332 -7.53 -16.06 -0.23
CA ALA A 332 -7.89 -17.39 0.33
C ALA A 332 -6.67 -18.28 0.56
N GLU A 333 -5.62 -18.11 -0.21
CA GLU A 333 -4.34 -18.82 -0.10
C GLU A 333 -3.66 -18.56 1.25
N PHE A 334 -3.95 -17.45 1.91
CA PHE A 334 -3.48 -17.15 3.27
C PHE A 334 -4.05 -18.14 4.29
N ASP A 335 -5.29 -18.60 4.11
CA ASP A 335 -5.94 -19.55 5.03
C ASP A 335 -5.28 -20.94 5.02
N GLU A 336 -4.51 -21.28 3.98
CA GLU A 336 -3.75 -22.53 3.89
C GLU A 336 -2.54 -22.56 4.84
N LEU A 337 -2.10 -21.40 5.34
CA LEU A 337 -1.00 -21.29 6.31
C LEU A 337 -1.45 -21.65 7.73
N LYS A 338 -2.76 -21.68 8.01
CA LYS A 338 -3.32 -21.89 9.35
C LYS A 338 -3.08 -23.32 9.86
N SER A 339 -2.63 -23.41 11.09
CA SER A 339 -2.44 -24.67 11.79
C SER A 339 -2.81 -24.55 13.29
N ASN A 340 -2.88 -25.67 14.02
CA ASN A 340 -2.98 -25.73 15.48
C ASN A 340 -4.05 -24.82 16.10
N ALA A 341 -5.29 -24.96 15.67
CA ALA A 341 -6.42 -24.19 16.20
C ALA A 341 -6.55 -24.32 17.73
N ARG A 342 -6.62 -23.18 18.42
CA ARG A 342 -6.75 -23.09 19.88
C ARG A 342 -7.87 -22.12 20.26
N ARG A 343 -8.62 -22.43 21.32
CA ARG A 343 -9.64 -21.55 21.86
C ARG A 343 -9.03 -20.58 22.86
N GLN A 344 -9.27 -19.29 22.68
CA GLN A 344 -8.96 -18.24 23.64
C GLN A 344 -10.21 -17.87 24.42
N SER A 345 -10.26 -18.22 25.70
CA SER A 345 -11.41 -17.90 26.55
C SER A 345 -11.41 -16.45 27.00
N SER A 346 -12.59 -15.85 27.06
CA SER A 346 -12.77 -14.49 27.56
C SER A 346 -12.23 -14.30 28.98
N GLY A 347 -11.51 -13.21 29.22
CA GLY A 347 -10.91 -12.83 30.50
C GLY A 347 -9.60 -13.55 30.85
N GLN A 348 -9.23 -14.59 30.12
CA GLN A 348 -7.96 -15.30 30.32
C GLN A 348 -6.82 -14.65 29.53
N THR A 349 -5.60 -14.75 30.07
CA THR A 349 -4.38 -14.39 29.36
C THR A 349 -3.66 -15.67 28.97
N ALA A 350 -3.29 -15.79 27.70
CA ALA A 350 -2.48 -16.90 27.18
C ALA A 350 -1.34 -16.35 26.32
N GLU A 351 -0.27 -17.13 26.20
CA GLU A 351 0.89 -16.76 25.37
C GLU A 351 0.81 -17.51 24.04
N TYR A 352 1.00 -16.76 22.95
CA TYR A 352 0.96 -17.28 21.58
C TYR A 352 2.27 -16.93 20.85
N PRO A 353 2.92 -17.89 20.19
CA PRO A 353 4.04 -17.59 19.31
C PRO A 353 3.56 -16.75 18.12
N LEU A 354 4.43 -15.87 17.64
CA LEU A 354 4.24 -15.16 16.37
C LEU A 354 4.82 -16.01 15.21
N PRO A 355 4.18 -16.02 14.04
CA PRO A 355 2.91 -15.36 13.73
C PRO A 355 1.67 -16.16 14.12
N PHE A 356 0.54 -15.47 14.25
CA PHE A 356 -0.76 -16.11 14.49
C PHE A 356 -1.93 -15.30 13.90
N GLU A 357 -3.08 -15.96 13.76
CA GLU A 357 -4.35 -15.31 13.45
C GLU A 357 -5.35 -15.53 14.59
N LEU A 358 -6.17 -14.51 14.87
CA LEU A 358 -7.29 -14.57 15.79
C LEU A 358 -8.56 -14.18 15.07
N ASP A 359 -9.62 -15.01 15.23
CA ASP A 359 -10.98 -14.73 14.78
C ASP A 359 -11.97 -14.77 15.94
N GLY A 360 -13.01 -13.91 15.86
CA GLY A 360 -14.08 -13.92 16.83
C GLY A 360 -15.32 -13.15 16.38
N GLU A 361 -16.43 -13.44 17.08
CA GLU A 361 -17.73 -12.82 16.85
C GLU A 361 -18.21 -12.13 18.13
N PRO A 362 -17.74 -10.92 18.43
CA PRO A 362 -18.17 -10.18 19.61
C PRO A 362 -19.60 -9.66 19.45
N ALA A 363 -20.42 -9.81 20.48
CA ALA A 363 -21.82 -9.33 20.47
C ALA A 363 -21.98 -7.92 21.06
N ASP A 364 -21.03 -7.50 21.89
CA ASP A 364 -21.05 -6.25 22.66
C ASP A 364 -19.70 -5.58 22.70
N SER A 365 -19.50 -4.68 23.65
CA SER A 365 -18.18 -4.07 23.89
C SER A 365 -17.14 -5.15 24.24
N PHE A 366 -15.93 -4.98 23.73
CA PHE A 366 -14.85 -5.94 23.94
C PHE A 366 -13.46 -5.28 23.92
N SER A 367 -12.45 -6.03 24.34
CA SER A 367 -11.05 -5.67 24.12
C SER A 367 -10.16 -6.87 23.84
N ILE A 368 -9.12 -6.64 23.04
CA ILE A 368 -8.03 -7.56 22.74
C ILE A 368 -6.73 -6.84 23.10
N SER A 369 -5.93 -7.40 24.00
CA SER A 369 -4.68 -6.80 24.44
C SER A 369 -3.49 -7.68 24.07
N PHE A 370 -2.45 -7.06 23.52
CA PHE A 370 -1.17 -7.66 23.15
C PHE A 370 -0.10 -7.17 24.12
N ASP A 371 0.45 -8.05 24.94
CA ASP A 371 1.46 -7.76 25.99
C ASP A 371 1.04 -6.70 27.02
N GLY A 372 -0.23 -6.27 27.04
CA GLY A 372 -0.67 -5.07 27.76
C GLY A 372 -0.15 -3.77 27.15
N LYS A 373 0.44 -3.80 25.96
CA LYS A 373 1.12 -2.67 25.30
C LYS A 373 0.38 -2.13 24.06
N LEU A 374 -0.40 -2.97 23.39
CA LEU A 374 -1.36 -2.59 22.36
C LEU A 374 -2.73 -3.11 22.75
N GLU A 375 -3.75 -2.30 22.63
CA GLU A 375 -5.15 -2.66 22.85
C GLU A 375 -5.98 -2.33 21.61
N LEU A 376 -6.74 -3.32 21.14
CA LEU A 376 -7.86 -3.16 20.22
C LEU A 376 -9.14 -3.21 21.05
N SER A 377 -10.01 -2.22 20.96
CA SER A 377 -11.24 -2.20 21.76
C SER A 377 -12.42 -1.62 20.99
N PHE A 378 -13.61 -2.11 21.28
CA PHE A 378 -14.87 -1.57 20.77
C PHE A 378 -15.77 -1.19 21.94
N ASP A 379 -16.19 0.07 21.96
CA ASP A 379 -17.19 0.62 22.88
C ASP A 379 -18.52 0.75 22.13
N LYS A 380 -19.46 -0.14 22.40
CA LYS A 380 -20.75 -0.19 21.72
C LYS A 380 -21.63 1.02 21.99
N GLU A 381 -21.55 1.62 23.18
CA GLU A 381 -22.35 2.81 23.53
C GLU A 381 -21.88 4.03 22.75
N LYS A 382 -20.57 4.12 22.49
CA LYS A 382 -19.95 5.19 21.70
C LYS A 382 -19.87 4.87 20.22
N GLN A 383 -20.16 3.64 19.80
CA GLN A 383 -19.94 3.15 18.45
C GLN A 383 -18.50 3.39 17.96
N LEU A 384 -17.54 3.19 18.86
CA LEU A 384 -16.13 3.54 18.64
C LEU A 384 -15.23 2.31 18.74
N PHE A 385 -14.54 2.01 17.67
CA PHE A 385 -13.42 1.08 17.67
C PHE A 385 -12.10 1.86 17.83
N SER A 386 -11.20 1.37 18.68
CA SER A 386 -9.91 2.00 18.95
C SER A 386 -8.77 0.99 18.85
N MET A 387 -7.69 1.39 18.20
CA MET A 387 -6.38 0.76 18.23
C MET A 387 -5.45 1.68 19.02
N ARG A 388 -5.03 1.27 20.22
CA ARG A 388 -4.30 2.14 21.18
C ARG A 388 -3.01 1.49 21.66
N PHE A 389 -1.90 2.18 21.48
CA PHE A 389 -0.62 1.85 22.11
C PHE A 389 -0.52 2.49 23.50
N THR A 390 -0.05 1.72 24.48
CA THR A 390 0.21 2.16 25.85
C THR A 390 1.71 2.15 26.17
N ASP A 391 2.53 1.65 25.26
CA ASP A 391 3.99 1.58 25.38
C ASP A 391 4.66 2.19 24.15
N GLU A 392 5.50 3.19 24.36
CA GLU A 392 6.14 3.96 23.30
C GLU A 392 7.13 3.11 22.48
N LYS A 393 7.87 2.20 23.11
CA LYS A 393 8.84 1.34 22.41
C LYS A 393 8.13 0.31 21.54
N TYR A 394 7.02 -0.24 22.04
CA TYR A 394 6.24 -1.23 21.31
C TYR A 394 5.61 -0.64 20.04
N GLY A 395 5.18 0.61 20.10
CA GLY A 395 4.57 1.34 18.99
C GLY A 395 5.51 2.29 18.25
N CYS A 396 6.73 2.55 18.72
CA CYS A 396 7.67 3.51 18.13
C CYS A 396 7.01 4.88 17.81
N GLY A 397 6.28 5.44 18.79
CA GLY A 397 5.60 6.74 18.68
C GLY A 397 4.16 6.67 18.16
N ARG A 398 3.64 5.49 17.80
CA ARG A 398 2.22 5.28 17.50
C ARG A 398 1.41 5.35 18.80
N THR A 399 0.26 6.05 18.77
CA THR A 399 -0.53 6.32 19.98
C THR A 399 -1.94 5.74 19.89
N VAL A 400 -2.85 6.37 19.12
CA VAL A 400 -4.23 5.93 18.98
C VAL A 400 -4.75 6.17 17.57
N ARG A 401 -5.56 5.24 17.07
CA ARG A 401 -6.44 5.39 15.89
C ARG A 401 -7.83 4.93 16.25
N ASN A 402 -8.82 5.66 15.77
CA ASN A 402 -10.22 5.41 16.07
C ASN A 402 -11.02 5.27 14.77
N ALA A 403 -12.08 4.46 14.82
CA ALA A 403 -13.05 4.33 13.74
C ALA A 403 -14.46 4.31 14.32
N GLU A 404 -15.36 5.10 13.72
CA GLU A 404 -16.80 5.02 14.03
C GLU A 404 -17.37 3.77 13.35
N ILE A 405 -17.91 2.85 14.15
CA ILE A 405 -18.48 1.58 13.69
C ILE A 405 -19.76 1.32 14.46
N ASP A 406 -20.88 1.21 13.77
CA ASP A 406 -22.21 1.00 14.40
C ASP A 406 -22.26 -0.28 15.25
N SER A 407 -21.64 -1.34 14.75
CA SER A 407 -21.55 -2.65 15.44
C SER A 407 -20.40 -3.47 14.88
N VAL A 408 -19.78 -4.29 15.73
CA VAL A 408 -18.80 -5.30 15.30
C VAL A 408 -19.46 -6.66 15.33
N ARG A 409 -19.65 -7.28 14.16
CA ARG A 409 -20.20 -8.62 13.98
C ARG A 409 -19.12 -9.70 14.07
N ASN A 410 -18.01 -9.41 13.45
CA ASN A 410 -16.82 -10.28 13.47
C ASN A 410 -15.56 -9.41 13.42
N ILE A 411 -14.48 -10.00 13.91
CA ILE A 411 -13.14 -9.42 13.89
C ILE A 411 -12.13 -10.51 13.55
N ARG A 412 -11.26 -10.24 12.60
CA ARG A 412 -10.11 -11.07 12.24
C ARG A 412 -8.84 -10.24 12.47
N VAL A 413 -7.90 -10.79 13.21
CA VAL A 413 -6.63 -10.12 13.54
C VAL A 413 -5.49 -11.03 13.12
N ILE A 414 -4.64 -10.55 12.22
CA ILE A 414 -3.47 -11.26 11.74
C ILE A 414 -2.23 -10.57 12.27
N ALA A 415 -1.46 -11.28 13.09
CA ALA A 415 -0.22 -10.80 13.68
C ALA A 415 0.98 -11.52 13.07
N ASP A 416 1.88 -10.78 12.43
CA ASP A 416 3.19 -11.26 12.02
C ASP A 416 4.27 -10.80 13.03
N MET A 417 5.53 -11.05 12.78
CA MET A 417 6.63 -10.77 13.71
C MET A 417 6.75 -9.30 14.10
N SER A 418 6.29 -8.38 13.25
CA SER A 418 6.35 -6.94 13.51
C SER A 418 5.22 -6.13 12.86
N SER A 419 4.07 -6.76 12.66
CA SER A 419 2.87 -6.08 12.14
C SER A 419 1.60 -6.73 12.64
N ILE A 420 0.51 -5.95 12.62
CA ILE A 420 -0.86 -6.42 12.86
C ILE A 420 -1.76 -5.83 11.79
N GLU A 421 -2.58 -6.67 11.15
CA GLU A 421 -3.68 -6.27 10.28
C GLU A 421 -4.99 -6.72 10.91
N VAL A 422 -5.93 -5.79 11.10
CA VAL A 422 -7.23 -6.00 11.73
C VAL A 422 -8.33 -5.80 10.70
N TYR A 423 -9.15 -6.81 10.48
CA TYR A 423 -10.29 -6.81 9.58
C TYR A 423 -11.58 -6.89 10.39
N ILE A 424 -12.44 -5.90 10.25
CA ILE A 424 -13.67 -5.76 11.01
C ILE A 424 -14.85 -5.86 10.04
N ASN A 425 -15.89 -6.61 10.42
CA ASN A 425 -17.12 -6.80 9.63
C ASN A 425 -16.83 -7.29 8.20
N ASP A 426 -16.10 -8.40 8.09
CA ASP A 426 -15.66 -8.94 6.80
C ASP A 426 -14.79 -7.97 5.99
N GLY A 427 -14.01 -7.12 6.67
CA GLY A 427 -13.13 -6.14 6.04
C GLY A 427 -13.84 -4.91 5.48
N GLU A 428 -15.03 -4.57 5.98
CA GLU A 428 -15.66 -3.26 5.73
C GLU A 428 -14.83 -2.13 6.35
N THR A 429 -14.14 -2.42 7.46
CA THR A 429 -13.14 -1.54 8.07
C THR A 429 -11.86 -2.34 8.29
N VAL A 430 -10.73 -1.78 7.92
CA VAL A 430 -9.40 -2.38 8.13
C VAL A 430 -8.52 -1.40 8.88
N MET A 431 -7.68 -1.92 9.80
CA MET A 431 -6.70 -1.11 10.54
C MET A 431 -5.38 -1.87 10.62
N SER A 432 -4.33 -1.31 10.06
CA SER A 432 -3.00 -1.91 10.03
C SER A 432 -1.99 -1.11 10.83
N THR A 433 -1.04 -1.79 11.47
CA THR A 433 0.02 -1.14 12.25
C THR A 433 1.28 -1.98 12.33
N ARG A 434 2.42 -1.31 12.50
CA ARG A 434 3.67 -1.95 12.92
C ARG A 434 3.69 -2.10 14.44
N ILE A 435 4.28 -3.20 14.90
CA ILE A 435 4.53 -3.50 16.31
C ILE A 435 5.96 -3.99 16.49
N TYR A 436 6.51 -3.86 17.70
CA TYR A 436 7.88 -4.32 18.00
C TYR A 436 7.94 -5.08 19.32
N PRO A 437 7.46 -6.35 19.34
CA PRO A 437 7.44 -7.21 20.51
C PRO A 437 8.87 -7.49 21.04
N ASP A 438 9.01 -7.63 22.35
CA ASP A 438 10.30 -7.98 22.96
C ASP A 438 10.69 -9.45 22.69
N ASN A 439 9.70 -10.33 22.51
CA ASN A 439 9.87 -11.77 22.28
C ASN A 439 9.21 -12.22 20.97
N ASP A 440 9.50 -13.42 20.53
CA ASP A 440 8.84 -14.08 19.39
C ASP A 440 7.47 -14.68 19.77
N SER A 441 6.91 -14.25 20.90
CA SER A 441 5.56 -14.57 21.37
C SER A 441 4.95 -13.34 22.03
N VAL A 442 3.62 -13.29 22.10
CA VAL A 442 2.86 -12.24 22.77
C VAL A 442 1.89 -12.83 23.79
N LYS A 443 1.69 -12.12 24.90
CA LYS A 443 0.61 -12.42 25.86
C LYS A 443 -0.66 -11.76 25.36
N LEU A 444 -1.58 -12.61 24.91
CA LEU A 444 -2.88 -12.22 24.40
C LEU A 444 -3.94 -12.32 25.50
N LYS A 445 -4.76 -11.27 25.65
CA LYS A 445 -5.94 -11.30 26.50
C LYS A 445 -7.14 -10.78 25.73
N VAL A 446 -8.19 -11.57 25.67
CA VAL A 446 -9.47 -11.22 25.03
C VAL A 446 -10.51 -11.03 26.14
N ASN A 447 -11.28 -9.96 26.11
CA ASN A 447 -12.41 -9.72 27.01
C ASN A 447 -13.67 -9.47 26.18
N GLY A 448 -14.81 -9.95 26.62
CA GLY A 448 -16.13 -9.70 26.02
C GLY A 448 -16.59 -10.77 25.01
N PHE A 449 -15.69 -11.63 24.53
CA PHE A 449 -16.03 -12.74 23.63
C PHE A 449 -15.00 -13.87 23.73
N GLU A 450 -15.30 -15.00 23.11
CA GLU A 450 -14.38 -16.10 22.92
C GLU A 450 -13.83 -16.08 21.49
N ALA A 451 -12.54 -16.29 21.34
CA ALA A 451 -11.87 -16.27 20.05
C ALA A 451 -11.28 -17.64 19.68
N GLN A 452 -11.12 -17.87 18.41
CA GLN A 452 -10.30 -18.93 17.85
C GLN A 452 -8.95 -18.35 17.45
N VAL A 453 -7.86 -19.05 17.76
CA VAL A 453 -6.49 -18.63 17.40
C VAL A 453 -5.80 -19.77 16.66
N TRP A 454 -5.12 -19.45 15.55
CA TRP A 454 -4.33 -20.38 14.75
C TRP A 454 -2.87 -19.93 14.69
N ASP A 455 -1.95 -20.88 14.73
CA ASP A 455 -0.56 -20.62 14.32
C ASP A 455 -0.51 -20.47 12.78
N ILE A 456 0.36 -19.59 12.30
CA ILE A 456 0.59 -19.34 10.88
C ILE A 456 2.01 -19.80 10.49
#